data_d255bb722667bd07726e00f8eedf5984
#
_entry.id   d255bb722667bd07726e00f8eedf5984
#
_cell.length_a   1.000
_cell.length_b   1.000
_cell.length_c   1.000
_cell.angle_alpha   90.00
_cell.angle_beta   90.00
_cell.angle_gamma   90.00
#
_symmetry.space_group_name_H-M   'P 1'
#
loop_
_entity.id
_entity.type
_entity.pdbx_description
1 polymer ?
#
loop_
_entity_poly.entity_id
_entity_poly.type
_entity_poly.pdbx_seq_one_letter_code
_entity_poly.pdbx_strand_id
1 'polypeptide(L)'
;MSMFTVMSRRGALALIASLAIAGSVTGCSGNTTAQGGAEAAGSSSAQSAKKVELQIFAANSLEKALPEVQALYTEQTGVTFADTQFKASGDLVEQMRAGAQVDALITASKGTMDDAVEADLVDESTREDMFVNDLVIVKAEGSDLAISSIEDVANLDGKIAVGDAATVPAGKYANQALASAGLYTNAEGADGEYAASIADKVALADKVGTAAKYVSTGDCAAGFVYSSDIYRYDGIEEAFVCPDDSHKPIVYPGAVSATSENAEEAAKFLEFCLTNKDAQKIWAKYGFELSE
;
A
#
# COMPACT_ATOMS: atom_id res chain seq x y z
N MET A 1 33.13 20.93 36.13
CA MET A 1 32.31 21.34 37.28
C MET A 1 31.08 22.03 36.75
N SER A 2 29.98 21.34 36.68
CA SER A 2 28.63 21.82 37.04
C SER A 2 27.66 20.63 36.89
N MET A 3 27.18 20.18 38.01
CA MET A 3 26.10 19.24 38.20
C MET A 3 24.79 19.92 37.84
N PHE A 4 23.90 19.26 37.12
CA PHE A 4 22.47 19.56 37.16
C PHE A 4 21.65 18.32 37.49
N THR A 5 20.89 18.50 38.49
CA THR A 5 20.12 17.68 39.40
C THR A 5 18.91 17.04 38.72
N VAL A 6 18.75 15.75 38.99
CA VAL A 6 17.54 14.95 38.77
C VAL A 6 16.42 15.47 39.68
N MET A 7 15.25 15.70 39.10
CA MET A 7 14.02 15.97 39.85
C MET A 7 12.96 14.91 39.56
N SER A 8 12.85 13.98 40.51
CA SER A 8 11.79 12.99 40.68
C SER A 8 10.48 13.69 41.08
N ARG A 9 9.37 13.41 40.46
CA ARG A 9 8.03 13.65 41.02
C ARG A 9 7.24 12.35 41.09
N ARG A 10 7.11 11.90 42.35
CA ARG A 10 6.18 10.85 42.81
C ARG A 10 4.82 11.48 43.11
N GLY A 11 3.74 10.68 42.92
CA GLY A 11 2.47 10.79 43.66
C GLY A 11 1.29 11.26 42.82
N ALA A 12 0.22 10.52 42.65
CA ALA A 12 -0.74 10.18 43.67
C ALA A 12 -1.73 9.11 43.16
N LEU A 13 -1.94 8.11 44.00
CA LEU A 13 -3.09 7.19 43.95
C LEU A 13 -4.37 7.93 44.28
N ALA A 14 -5.46 7.65 43.56
CA ALA A 14 -6.82 7.87 44.04
C ALA A 14 -7.65 6.61 43.80
N LEU A 15 -7.91 5.90 44.87
CA LEU A 15 -8.95 4.89 45.02
C LEU A 15 -10.32 5.59 45.04
N ILE A 16 -11.27 5.10 44.25
CA ILE A 16 -12.71 5.33 44.51
C ILE A 16 -13.44 3.98 44.51
N ALA A 17 -14.12 3.77 45.61
CA ALA A 17 -14.78 2.55 45.99
C ALA A 17 -16.17 2.38 45.34
N SER A 18 -16.52 1.13 45.24
CA SER A 18 -17.76 0.44 44.97
C SER A 18 -19.06 1.10 45.45
N LEU A 19 -20.15 0.96 44.65
CA LEU A 19 -21.50 0.87 45.19
C LEU A 19 -22.31 -0.20 44.42
N ALA A 20 -22.61 -1.29 45.09
CA ALA A 20 -23.53 -2.35 44.68
C ALA A 20 -24.97 -1.92 45.06
N ILE A 21 -25.92 -2.06 44.13
CA ILE A 21 -27.33 -2.01 44.42
C ILE A 21 -27.95 -3.34 43.96
N ALA A 22 -28.32 -4.15 44.94
CA ALA A 22 -29.19 -5.32 44.79
C ALA A 22 -30.65 -4.86 44.85
N GLY A 23 -31.45 -5.24 43.88
CA GLY A 23 -32.89 -5.07 43.86
C GLY A 23 -33.58 -6.38 43.51
N SER A 24 -33.99 -7.11 44.53
CA SER A 24 -34.84 -8.28 44.44
C SER A 24 -36.32 -7.86 44.42
N VAL A 25 -37.08 -8.34 43.45
CA VAL A 25 -38.55 -8.32 43.52
C VAL A 25 -39.08 -9.72 43.23
N THR A 26 -39.59 -10.33 44.29
CA THR A 26 -40.45 -11.54 44.32
C THR A 26 -41.89 -11.15 44.01
N GLY A 27 -42.57 -11.92 43.19
CA GLY A 27 -44.01 -11.79 42.96
C GLY A 27 -44.64 -13.04 42.38
N CYS A 28 -45.48 -13.68 43.18
CA CYS A 28 -46.07 -14.98 43.10
C CYS A 28 -47.09 -15.26 41.97
N SER A 29 -47.05 -16.49 41.52
CA SER A 29 -48.14 -17.48 41.44
C SER A 29 -49.48 -17.13 40.78
N GLY A 30 -49.85 -17.93 39.79
CA GLY A 30 -51.19 -18.03 39.22
C GLY A 30 -51.23 -19.18 38.20
N ASN A 31 -51.70 -20.33 38.65
CA ASN A 31 -51.91 -21.55 37.89
C ASN A 31 -53.29 -21.49 37.17
N THR A 32 -53.30 -21.71 35.85
CA THR A 32 -54.47 -22.26 35.16
C THR A 32 -54.10 -22.99 33.89
N THR A 33 -54.48 -24.24 33.85
CA THR A 33 -54.44 -25.19 32.73
C THR A 33 -55.36 -24.79 31.58
N ALA A 34 -54.88 -24.80 30.35
CA ALA A 34 -55.68 -25.21 29.18
C ALA A 34 -54.80 -25.62 28.02
N GLN A 35 -55.16 -26.70 27.43
CA GLN A 35 -54.59 -27.54 26.41
C GLN A 35 -54.78 -26.93 25.00
N GLY A 36 -53.82 -27.11 24.10
CA GLY A 36 -54.11 -27.10 22.64
C GLY A 36 -53.14 -26.34 21.74
N GLY A 37 -52.53 -27.05 20.84
CA GLY A 37 -52.03 -26.48 19.58
C GLY A 37 -50.52 -26.37 19.47
N ALA A 38 -49.90 -27.37 18.82
CA ALA A 38 -48.54 -27.32 18.32
C ALA A 38 -48.48 -26.41 17.08
N GLU A 39 -47.71 -25.36 17.14
CA GLU A 39 -47.09 -24.74 15.96
C GLU A 39 -45.66 -24.45 16.29
N ALA A 40 -44.79 -25.18 15.57
CA ALA A 40 -43.36 -24.98 15.60
C ALA A 40 -43.01 -23.65 14.90
N ALA A 41 -42.95 -22.58 15.67
CA ALA A 41 -42.30 -21.36 15.20
C ALA A 41 -40.80 -21.61 15.20
N GLY A 42 -40.28 -21.92 14.02
CA GLY A 42 -38.84 -21.92 13.76
C GLY A 42 -38.26 -20.55 14.12
N SER A 43 -37.58 -20.49 15.26
CA SER A 43 -36.75 -19.36 15.63
C SER A 43 -35.56 -19.35 14.65
N SER A 44 -35.73 -18.68 13.51
CA SER A 44 -34.64 -18.24 12.70
C SER A 44 -33.86 -17.24 13.54
N SER A 45 -32.85 -17.71 14.25
CA SER A 45 -31.82 -16.84 14.78
C SER A 45 -31.10 -16.25 13.56
N ALA A 46 -31.54 -15.08 13.12
CA ALA A 46 -30.74 -14.23 12.29
C ALA A 46 -29.47 -13.91 13.09
N GLN A 47 -28.46 -14.72 12.87
CA GLN A 47 -27.11 -14.47 13.35
C GLN A 47 -26.72 -13.17 12.67
N SER A 48 -26.67 -12.06 13.42
CA SER A 48 -26.13 -10.79 12.97
C SER A 48 -24.72 -11.09 12.47
N ALA A 49 -24.54 -11.16 11.15
CA ALA A 49 -23.22 -11.36 10.56
C ALA A 49 -22.30 -10.30 11.15
N LYS A 50 -21.20 -10.70 11.78
CA LYS A 50 -20.19 -9.80 12.30
C LYS A 50 -19.75 -8.94 11.11
N LYS A 51 -19.95 -7.63 11.19
CA LYS A 51 -19.53 -6.71 10.12
C LYS A 51 -18.01 -6.78 10.06
N VAL A 52 -17.49 -7.28 8.95
CA VAL A 52 -16.03 -7.37 8.73
C VAL A 52 -15.53 -6.02 8.29
N GLU A 53 -14.44 -5.58 8.88
CA GLU A 53 -13.67 -4.41 8.48
C GLU A 53 -12.25 -4.86 8.21
N LEU A 54 -11.75 -4.64 6.98
CA LEU A 54 -10.41 -5.04 6.55
C LEU A 54 -9.43 -3.88 6.66
N GLN A 55 -8.24 -4.14 7.20
CA GLN A 55 -7.10 -3.24 7.16
C GLN A 55 -6.16 -3.64 6.03
N ILE A 56 -5.96 -2.75 5.07
CA ILE A 56 -5.09 -3.00 3.92
C ILE A 56 -3.84 -2.12 4.00
N PHE A 57 -2.68 -2.72 3.75
CA PHE A 57 -1.44 -2.02 3.47
C PHE A 57 -1.14 -2.13 1.97
N ALA A 58 -0.95 -1.00 1.29
CA ALA A 58 -0.78 -0.96 -0.14
C ALA A 58 0.32 0.02 -0.57
N ALA A 59 1.04 -0.35 -1.62
CA ALA A 59 2.02 0.54 -2.23
C ALA A 59 1.39 1.90 -2.56
N ASN A 60 2.17 2.98 -2.36
CA ASN A 60 1.67 4.35 -2.55
C ASN A 60 1.08 4.59 -3.95
N SER A 61 1.58 3.91 -4.99
CA SER A 61 1.05 4.00 -6.36
C SER A 61 -0.42 3.58 -6.50
N LEU A 62 -0.96 2.81 -5.55
CA LEU A 62 -2.35 2.35 -5.57
C LEU A 62 -3.35 3.32 -4.92
N GLU A 63 -2.91 4.45 -4.38
CA GLU A 63 -3.74 5.35 -3.54
C GLU A 63 -4.97 5.96 -4.24
N LYS A 64 -5.03 5.93 -5.56
CA LYS A 64 -6.20 6.42 -6.33
C LYS A 64 -7.11 5.28 -6.78
N ALA A 65 -6.54 4.18 -7.26
CA ALA A 65 -7.30 3.06 -7.80
C ALA A 65 -7.93 2.19 -6.69
N LEU A 66 -7.15 1.81 -5.68
CA LEU A 66 -7.60 0.87 -4.65
C LEU A 66 -8.83 1.36 -3.87
N PRO A 67 -8.97 2.64 -3.46
CA PRO A 67 -10.18 3.10 -2.79
C PRO A 67 -11.46 2.97 -3.63
N GLU A 68 -11.40 3.16 -4.96
CA GLU A 68 -12.55 2.94 -5.84
C GLU A 68 -12.93 1.45 -5.88
N VAL A 69 -11.95 0.55 -5.89
CA VAL A 69 -12.19 -0.91 -5.83
C VAL A 69 -12.75 -1.32 -4.47
N GLN A 70 -12.24 -0.76 -3.37
CA GLN A 70 -12.75 -0.99 -2.02
C GLN A 70 -14.21 -0.53 -1.88
N ALA A 71 -14.55 0.63 -2.43
CA ALA A 71 -15.93 1.13 -2.45
C ALA A 71 -16.85 0.18 -3.22
N LEU A 72 -16.41 -0.31 -4.38
CA LEU A 72 -17.15 -1.29 -5.19
C LEU A 72 -17.33 -2.62 -4.42
N TYR A 73 -16.29 -3.10 -3.74
CA TYR A 73 -16.37 -4.31 -2.92
C TYR A 73 -17.35 -4.13 -1.75
N THR A 74 -17.29 -2.97 -1.08
CA THR A 74 -18.21 -2.64 0.01
C THR A 74 -19.66 -2.61 -0.45
N GLU A 75 -19.93 -2.02 -1.62
CA GLU A 75 -21.28 -2.00 -2.21
C GLU A 75 -21.84 -3.40 -2.48
N GLN A 76 -20.98 -4.31 -2.96
CA GLN A 76 -21.40 -5.66 -3.35
C GLN A 76 -21.48 -6.65 -2.18
N THR A 77 -20.65 -6.47 -1.13
CA THR A 77 -20.50 -7.47 -0.05
C THR A 77 -20.93 -6.97 1.32
N GLY A 78 -20.95 -5.66 1.55
CA GLY A 78 -21.15 -5.05 2.86
C GLY A 78 -19.89 -5.05 3.75
N VAL A 79 -18.77 -5.60 3.30
CA VAL A 79 -17.46 -5.50 3.97
C VAL A 79 -16.98 -4.06 3.93
N THR A 80 -16.42 -3.59 5.04
CA THR A 80 -15.86 -2.23 5.12
C THR A 80 -14.34 -2.28 5.24
N PHE A 81 -13.69 -1.15 5.01
CA PHE A 81 -12.25 -1.00 5.11
C PHE A 81 -11.91 0.07 6.14
N ALA A 82 -10.92 -0.20 6.98
CA ALA A 82 -10.24 0.81 7.77
C ALA A 82 -9.39 1.72 6.85
N ASP A 83 -8.87 2.81 7.37
CA ASP A 83 -8.02 3.71 6.60
C ASP A 83 -6.80 2.95 6.03
N THR A 84 -6.82 2.69 4.73
CA THR A 84 -5.74 2.00 4.03
C THR A 84 -4.43 2.78 4.17
N GLN A 85 -3.36 2.09 4.53
CA GLN A 85 -2.04 2.71 4.62
C GLN A 85 -1.35 2.67 3.25
N PHE A 86 -1.20 3.85 2.64
CA PHE A 86 -0.46 4.02 1.38
C PHE A 86 0.92 4.58 1.66
N LYS A 87 1.97 3.75 1.50
CA LYS A 87 3.38 4.14 1.73
C LYS A 87 4.31 3.47 0.73
N ALA A 88 5.62 3.76 0.83
CA ALA A 88 6.61 2.92 0.18
C ALA A 88 6.49 1.47 0.68
N SER A 89 6.60 0.49 -0.23
CA SER A 89 6.34 -0.92 0.12
C SER A 89 7.27 -1.43 1.21
N GLY A 90 8.54 -1.02 1.22
CA GLY A 90 9.48 -1.36 2.30
C GLY A 90 9.05 -0.83 3.66
N ASP A 91 8.54 0.41 3.74
CA ASP A 91 8.03 0.98 5.00
C ASP A 91 6.82 0.22 5.55
N LEU A 92 5.97 -0.32 4.66
CA LEU A 92 4.82 -1.15 5.05
C LEU A 92 5.29 -2.47 5.65
N VAL A 93 6.27 -3.12 5.03
CA VAL A 93 6.90 -4.35 5.55
C VAL A 93 7.53 -4.09 6.93
N GLU A 94 8.26 -2.99 7.11
CA GLU A 94 8.83 -2.62 8.41
C GLU A 94 7.75 -2.35 9.47
N GLN A 95 6.62 -1.75 9.11
CA GLN A 95 5.49 -1.59 10.03
C GLN A 95 4.89 -2.94 10.45
N MET A 96 4.77 -3.90 9.52
CA MET A 96 4.33 -5.26 9.82
C MET A 96 5.33 -5.96 10.74
N ARG A 97 6.65 -5.81 10.51
CA ARG A 97 7.72 -6.30 11.42
C ARG A 97 7.60 -5.71 12.82
N ALA A 98 7.16 -4.46 12.92
CA ALA A 98 6.91 -3.78 14.20
C ALA A 98 5.59 -4.19 14.87
N GLY A 99 4.83 -5.12 14.29
CA GLY A 99 3.59 -5.67 14.85
C GLY A 99 2.32 -4.92 14.46
N ALA A 100 2.33 -4.15 13.36
CA ALA A 100 1.11 -3.54 12.84
C ALA A 100 0.10 -4.62 12.44
N GLN A 101 -1.16 -4.43 12.85
CA GLN A 101 -2.25 -5.31 12.47
C GLN A 101 -2.72 -4.95 11.06
N VAL A 102 -2.75 -5.93 10.18
CA VAL A 102 -3.14 -5.77 8.77
C VAL A 102 -3.73 -7.09 8.27
N ASP A 103 -4.68 -7.00 7.34
CA ASP A 103 -5.33 -8.18 6.77
C ASP A 103 -4.72 -8.57 5.42
N ALA A 104 -4.32 -7.61 4.59
CA ALA A 104 -3.61 -7.89 3.34
C ALA A 104 -2.55 -6.82 3.03
N LEU A 105 -1.47 -7.26 2.39
CA LEU A 105 -0.37 -6.43 1.90
C LEU A 105 -0.34 -6.49 0.36
N ILE A 106 -0.23 -5.33 -0.31
CA ILE A 106 -0.01 -5.22 -1.76
C ILE A 106 1.24 -4.37 -1.97
N THR A 107 2.30 -4.95 -2.52
CA THR A 107 3.58 -4.27 -2.77
C THR A 107 3.76 -3.91 -4.25
N ALA A 108 4.68 -2.99 -4.54
CA ALA A 108 5.04 -2.59 -5.91
C ALA A 108 6.30 -3.32 -6.43
N SER A 109 6.68 -4.43 -5.83
CA SER A 109 7.73 -5.32 -6.34
C SER A 109 7.66 -6.71 -5.74
N LYS A 110 8.08 -7.71 -6.50
CA LYS A 110 8.23 -9.09 -6.02
C LYS A 110 9.25 -9.15 -4.88
N GLY A 111 10.39 -8.46 -5.01
CA GLY A 111 11.44 -8.51 -3.99
C GLY A 111 10.97 -8.01 -2.62
N THR A 112 10.15 -6.94 -2.57
CA THR A 112 9.59 -6.48 -1.28
C THR A 112 8.57 -7.48 -0.71
N MET A 113 7.83 -8.19 -1.56
CA MET A 113 6.96 -9.27 -1.11
C MET A 113 7.77 -10.49 -0.64
N ASP A 114 8.89 -10.80 -1.32
CA ASP A 114 9.82 -11.85 -0.88
C ASP A 114 10.35 -11.54 0.55
N ASP A 115 10.73 -10.29 0.82
CA ASP A 115 11.13 -9.83 2.16
C ASP A 115 10.03 -10.02 3.22
N ALA A 116 8.76 -9.87 2.83
CA ALA A 116 7.61 -10.10 3.71
C ALA A 116 7.38 -11.60 3.97
N VAL A 117 7.55 -12.44 2.94
CA VAL A 117 7.47 -13.90 3.04
C VAL A 117 8.60 -14.45 3.92
N GLU A 118 9.86 -14.04 3.67
CA GLU A 118 11.04 -14.45 4.45
C GLU A 118 10.93 -14.07 5.94
N ALA A 119 10.14 -13.04 6.24
CA ALA A 119 9.89 -12.59 7.60
C ALA A 119 8.64 -13.19 8.25
N ASP A 120 7.97 -14.16 7.60
CA ASP A 120 6.72 -14.78 8.05
C ASP A 120 5.58 -13.76 8.32
N LEU A 121 5.55 -12.64 7.57
CA LEU A 121 4.57 -11.58 7.74
C LEU A 121 3.29 -11.82 6.93
N VAL A 122 3.36 -12.63 5.88
CA VAL A 122 2.25 -12.96 4.98
C VAL A 122 2.16 -14.47 4.80
N ASP A 123 0.97 -14.95 4.49
CA ASP A 123 0.75 -16.34 4.07
C ASP A 123 1.15 -16.49 2.60
N GLU A 124 2.32 -17.09 2.35
CA GLU A 124 2.87 -17.30 1.01
C GLU A 124 1.90 -18.04 0.08
N SER A 125 1.06 -18.93 0.63
CA SER A 125 0.09 -19.71 -0.17
C SER A 125 -1.03 -18.84 -0.78
N THR A 126 -1.19 -17.61 -0.29
CA THR A 126 -2.18 -16.63 -0.77
C THR A 126 -1.56 -15.57 -1.69
N ARG A 127 -0.26 -15.66 -1.95
CA ARG A 127 0.44 -14.70 -2.78
C ARG A 127 0.03 -14.82 -4.24
N GLU A 128 -0.39 -13.71 -4.82
CA GLU A 128 -0.76 -13.59 -6.23
C GLU A 128 -0.04 -12.40 -6.86
N ASP A 129 0.48 -12.56 -8.07
CA ASP A 129 0.94 -11.46 -8.90
C ASP A 129 -0.28 -10.75 -9.47
N MET A 130 -0.61 -9.57 -8.96
CA MET A 130 -1.90 -8.91 -9.25
C MET A 130 -1.84 -8.03 -10.49
N PHE A 131 -0.86 -7.14 -10.56
CA PHE A 131 -0.77 -6.11 -11.59
C PHE A 131 0.64 -6.00 -12.13
N VAL A 132 0.74 -5.49 -13.36
CA VAL A 132 1.99 -5.03 -13.98
C VAL A 132 1.90 -3.53 -14.27
N ASN A 133 3.07 -2.90 -14.44
CA ASN A 133 3.20 -1.47 -14.70
C ASN A 133 4.50 -1.21 -15.47
N ASP A 134 4.62 -0.03 -16.11
CA ASP A 134 5.84 0.41 -16.79
C ASP A 134 6.60 1.41 -15.96
N LEU A 135 7.91 1.44 -16.13
CA LEU A 135 8.77 2.53 -15.68
C LEU A 135 8.82 3.60 -16.73
N VAL A 136 8.53 4.84 -16.34
CA VAL A 136 8.58 5.99 -17.26
C VAL A 136 9.44 7.11 -16.70
N ILE A 137 10.04 7.87 -17.59
CA ILE A 137 10.63 9.17 -17.28
C ILE A 137 9.54 10.21 -17.54
N VAL A 138 9.21 11.00 -16.53
CA VAL A 138 8.24 12.10 -16.63
C VAL A 138 8.95 13.44 -16.59
N LYS A 139 8.29 14.45 -17.18
CA LYS A 139 8.63 15.87 -17.15
C LYS A 139 7.45 16.69 -16.65
N ALA A 140 7.66 17.95 -16.33
CA ALA A 140 6.55 18.85 -16.03
C ALA A 140 5.64 19.01 -17.26
N GLU A 141 4.33 19.02 -17.03
CA GLU A 141 3.33 19.21 -18.07
C GLU A 141 3.60 20.51 -18.86
N GLY A 142 3.58 20.42 -20.19
CA GLY A 142 3.88 21.53 -21.09
C GLY A 142 5.37 21.91 -21.18
N SER A 143 6.28 21.14 -20.61
CA SER A 143 7.74 21.35 -20.78
C SER A 143 8.18 20.95 -22.19
N ASP A 144 9.07 21.76 -22.80
CA ASP A 144 9.70 21.43 -24.09
C ASP A 144 10.82 20.37 -23.98
N LEU A 145 11.04 19.82 -22.77
CA LEU A 145 12.06 18.79 -22.56
C LEU A 145 11.78 17.57 -23.42
N ALA A 146 12.75 17.18 -24.25
CA ALA A 146 12.72 15.97 -25.05
C ALA A 146 13.69 14.94 -24.48
N ILE A 147 13.21 13.73 -24.25
CA ILE A 147 13.97 12.55 -23.82
C ILE A 147 13.68 11.44 -24.83
N SER A 148 14.71 10.86 -25.41
CA SER A 148 14.62 9.80 -26.44
C SER A 148 15.29 8.50 -25.97
N SER A 149 16.05 8.57 -24.89
CA SER A 149 16.72 7.43 -24.27
C SER A 149 16.98 7.70 -22.78
N ILE A 150 17.33 6.65 -22.03
CA ILE A 150 17.68 6.78 -20.60
C ILE A 150 18.96 7.62 -20.45
N GLU A 151 19.92 7.51 -21.38
CA GLU A 151 21.17 8.25 -21.35
C GLU A 151 20.98 9.76 -21.42
N ASP A 152 19.89 10.23 -22.00
CA ASP A 152 19.59 11.66 -22.15
C ASP A 152 19.49 12.36 -20.79
N VAL A 153 19.17 11.63 -19.71
CA VAL A 153 19.12 12.22 -18.36
C VAL A 153 20.47 12.78 -17.89
N ALA A 154 21.58 12.26 -18.44
CA ALA A 154 22.91 12.78 -18.14
C ALA A 154 23.14 14.20 -18.65
N ASN A 155 22.42 14.61 -19.69
CA ASN A 155 22.54 15.88 -20.35
C ASN A 155 21.53 16.92 -19.90
N LEU A 156 20.61 16.56 -19.00
CA LEU A 156 19.58 17.48 -18.51
C LEU A 156 20.20 18.67 -17.75
N ASP A 157 19.62 19.84 -17.97
CA ASP A 157 19.87 21.01 -17.14
C ASP A 157 18.87 20.98 -15.96
N GLY A 158 19.34 20.56 -14.79
CA GLY A 158 18.55 20.40 -13.59
C GLY A 158 18.68 19.03 -12.92
N LYS A 159 17.86 18.83 -11.88
CA LYS A 159 17.85 17.60 -11.11
C LYS A 159 16.96 16.53 -11.73
N ILE A 160 17.19 15.30 -11.31
CA ILE A 160 16.45 14.09 -11.69
C ILE A 160 15.87 13.49 -10.40
N ALA A 161 14.55 13.39 -10.30
CA ALA A 161 13.90 12.75 -9.17
C ALA A 161 13.97 11.21 -9.31
N VAL A 162 14.49 10.54 -8.29
CA VAL A 162 14.58 9.08 -8.20
C VAL A 162 14.09 8.65 -6.82
N GLY A 163 13.28 7.62 -6.74
CA GLY A 163 12.90 7.04 -5.45
C GLY A 163 14.12 6.51 -4.68
N ASP A 164 14.11 6.57 -3.35
CA ASP A 164 15.15 5.91 -2.55
C ASP A 164 15.04 4.40 -2.73
N ALA A 165 16.02 3.77 -3.38
CA ALA A 165 15.99 2.35 -3.70
C ALA A 165 15.97 1.42 -2.46
N ALA A 166 16.33 1.93 -1.29
CA ALA A 166 16.26 1.16 -0.04
C ALA A 166 14.81 0.89 0.40
N THR A 167 13.87 1.79 0.08
CA THR A 167 12.48 1.71 0.55
C THR A 167 11.44 1.85 -0.55
N VAL A 168 11.81 2.43 -1.71
CA VAL A 168 10.90 2.74 -2.81
C VAL A 168 11.18 1.84 -4.01
N PRO A 169 10.30 0.87 -4.35
CA PRO A 169 10.50 -0.02 -5.49
C PRO A 169 10.76 0.72 -6.81
N ALA A 170 10.04 1.82 -7.09
CA ALA A 170 10.27 2.64 -8.29
C ALA A 170 11.71 3.13 -8.39
N GLY A 171 12.36 3.46 -7.27
CA GLY A 171 13.77 3.86 -7.25
C GLY A 171 14.71 2.71 -7.60
N LYS A 172 14.38 1.51 -7.17
CA LYS A 172 15.16 0.30 -7.52
C LYS A 172 15.08 0.01 -9.02
N TYR A 173 13.89 0.11 -9.61
CA TYR A 173 13.72 -0.04 -11.08
C TYR A 173 14.40 1.09 -11.85
N ALA A 174 14.30 2.34 -11.37
CA ALA A 174 15.01 3.48 -11.95
C ALA A 174 16.52 3.27 -11.96
N ASN A 175 17.09 2.78 -10.85
CA ASN A 175 18.52 2.47 -10.79
C ASN A 175 18.93 1.32 -11.73
N GLN A 176 18.05 0.30 -11.92
CA GLN A 176 18.28 -0.75 -12.93
C GLN A 176 18.31 -0.17 -14.34
N ALA A 177 17.33 0.68 -14.68
CA ALA A 177 17.30 1.36 -15.97
C ALA A 177 18.52 2.29 -16.17
N LEU A 178 18.92 3.02 -15.13
CA LEU A 178 20.15 3.81 -15.17
C LEU A 178 21.40 2.93 -15.31
N ALA A 179 21.41 1.74 -14.70
CA ALA A 179 22.53 0.81 -14.85
C ALA A 179 22.64 0.25 -16.28
N SER A 180 21.51 -0.07 -16.93
CA SER A 180 21.50 -0.50 -18.33
C SER A 180 22.08 0.55 -19.27
N ALA A 181 21.93 1.84 -18.91
CA ALA A 181 22.50 2.99 -19.62
C ALA A 181 23.92 3.38 -19.15
N GLY A 182 24.55 2.61 -18.26
CA GLY A 182 25.87 2.92 -17.71
C GLY A 182 25.92 4.12 -16.76
N LEU A 183 24.77 4.53 -16.22
CA LEU A 183 24.62 5.67 -15.32
C LEU A 183 24.51 5.28 -13.83
N TYR A 184 24.47 3.97 -13.53
CA TYR A 184 24.51 3.42 -12.18
C TYR A 184 25.35 2.15 -12.15
N THR A 185 26.04 1.86 -11.04
CA THR A 185 27.04 0.78 -11.02
C THR A 185 26.47 -0.60 -10.74
N ASN A 186 25.29 -0.72 -10.12
CA ASN A 186 24.72 -1.99 -9.73
C ASN A 186 23.45 -2.31 -10.53
N ALA A 187 23.51 -3.34 -11.37
CA ALA A 187 22.37 -3.78 -12.20
C ALA A 187 21.16 -4.28 -11.41
N GLU A 188 21.32 -4.64 -10.12
CA GLU A 188 20.20 -4.98 -9.26
C GLU A 188 19.43 -3.74 -8.73
N GLY A 189 19.96 -2.54 -8.98
CA GLY A 189 19.32 -1.28 -8.63
C GLY A 189 19.45 -0.88 -7.15
N ALA A 190 20.22 -1.62 -6.36
CA ALA A 190 20.47 -1.34 -4.94
C ALA A 190 21.97 -1.26 -4.67
N ASP A 191 22.35 -0.54 -3.59
CA ASP A 191 23.75 -0.46 -3.09
C ASP A 191 24.80 -0.11 -4.16
N GLY A 192 24.47 0.76 -5.10
CA GLY A 192 25.34 1.21 -6.17
C GLY A 192 25.63 2.71 -6.09
N GLU A 193 26.43 3.19 -7.06
CA GLU A 193 26.81 4.60 -7.19
C GLU A 193 26.35 5.15 -8.53
N TYR A 194 25.86 6.39 -8.54
CA TYR A 194 25.53 7.11 -9.76
C TYR A 194 26.81 7.54 -10.49
N ALA A 195 26.79 7.47 -11.82
CA ALA A 195 27.87 7.99 -12.63
C ALA A 195 28.10 9.48 -12.35
N ALA A 196 29.35 9.93 -12.45
CA ALA A 196 29.73 11.32 -12.18
C ALA A 196 28.93 12.36 -12.98
N SER A 197 28.39 11.98 -14.15
CA SER A 197 27.56 12.84 -15.00
C SER A 197 26.20 13.17 -14.40
N ILE A 198 25.69 12.34 -13.47
CA ILE A 198 24.36 12.51 -12.85
C ILE A 198 24.40 12.53 -11.31
N ALA A 199 25.49 12.15 -10.66
CA ALA A 199 25.58 12.01 -9.21
C ALA A 199 25.08 13.26 -8.44
N ASP A 200 25.48 14.44 -8.87
CA ASP A 200 25.08 15.72 -8.27
C ASP A 200 23.66 16.18 -8.70
N LYS A 201 23.08 15.50 -9.70
CA LYS A 201 21.74 15.82 -10.22
C LYS A 201 20.65 15.00 -9.57
N VAL A 202 20.97 13.83 -8.99
CA VAL A 202 19.94 12.96 -8.39
C VAL A 202 19.36 13.57 -7.12
N ALA A 203 18.04 13.67 -7.08
CA ALA A 203 17.26 14.04 -5.92
C ALA A 203 16.47 12.81 -5.47
N LEU A 204 16.85 12.23 -4.32
CA LEU A 204 16.17 11.07 -3.76
C LEU A 204 14.82 11.48 -3.16
N ALA A 205 13.80 10.67 -3.44
CA ALA A 205 12.44 10.82 -2.96
C ALA A 205 12.08 9.64 -2.03
N ASP A 206 11.37 9.93 -0.93
CA ASP A 206 10.93 8.95 0.06
C ASP A 206 9.79 8.04 -0.42
N LYS A 207 9.14 8.42 -1.52
CA LYS A 207 8.09 7.64 -2.21
C LYS A 207 7.91 8.16 -3.63
N VAL A 208 7.28 7.34 -4.49
CA VAL A 208 7.06 7.70 -5.89
C VAL A 208 6.28 9.01 -6.06
N GLY A 209 5.28 9.26 -5.21
CA GLY A 209 4.51 10.52 -5.24
C GLY A 209 5.34 11.76 -4.93
N THR A 210 6.39 11.64 -4.12
CA THR A 210 7.34 12.74 -3.87
C THR A 210 8.20 12.99 -5.11
N ALA A 211 8.62 11.94 -5.83
CA ALA A 211 9.34 12.09 -7.10
C ALA A 211 8.48 12.82 -8.14
N ALA A 212 7.21 12.41 -8.31
CA ALA A 212 6.25 13.08 -9.20
C ALA A 212 6.07 14.56 -8.81
N LYS A 213 5.98 14.86 -7.52
CA LYS A 213 5.85 16.23 -7.02
C LYS A 213 7.06 17.09 -7.35
N TYR A 214 8.28 16.59 -7.17
CA TYR A 214 9.49 17.35 -7.51
C TYR A 214 9.51 17.76 -8.99
N VAL A 215 8.99 16.92 -9.87
CA VAL A 215 8.86 17.24 -11.29
C VAL A 215 7.75 18.26 -11.55
N SER A 216 6.55 18.04 -10.99
CA SER A 216 5.40 18.94 -11.21
C SER A 216 5.62 20.35 -10.67
N THR A 217 6.45 20.51 -9.62
CA THR A 217 6.80 21.82 -9.04
C THR A 217 8.02 22.48 -9.71
N GLY A 218 8.72 21.77 -10.61
CA GLY A 218 9.94 22.25 -11.26
C GLY A 218 11.20 22.16 -10.40
N ASP A 219 11.15 21.49 -9.25
CA ASP A 219 12.33 21.22 -8.42
C ASP A 219 13.29 20.23 -9.12
N CYS A 220 12.73 19.36 -9.97
CA CYS A 220 13.47 18.46 -10.85
C CYS A 220 13.01 18.64 -12.30
N ALA A 221 13.95 18.56 -13.24
CA ALA A 221 13.67 18.64 -14.67
C ALA A 221 12.95 17.41 -15.20
N ALA A 222 13.29 16.24 -14.64
CA ALA A 222 12.69 14.95 -14.95
C ALA A 222 12.65 14.05 -13.71
N GLY A 223 11.90 12.94 -13.79
CA GLY A 223 11.86 11.96 -12.71
C GLY A 223 11.40 10.60 -13.19
N PHE A 224 11.83 9.55 -12.48
CA PHE A 224 11.39 8.19 -12.73
C PHE A 224 10.19 7.85 -11.83
N VAL A 225 9.10 7.44 -12.48
CA VAL A 225 7.85 7.03 -11.83
C VAL A 225 7.25 5.85 -12.60
N TYR A 226 6.10 5.34 -12.16
CA TYR A 226 5.34 4.36 -12.92
C TYR A 226 4.40 5.06 -13.93
N SER A 227 4.04 4.37 -15.02
CA SER A 227 3.05 4.89 -15.99
C SER A 227 1.72 5.22 -15.32
N SER A 228 1.30 4.44 -14.31
CA SER A 228 0.11 4.72 -13.50
C SER A 228 0.16 6.05 -12.72
N ASP A 229 1.34 6.59 -12.45
CA ASP A 229 1.49 7.84 -11.71
C ASP A 229 1.07 9.07 -12.54
N ILE A 230 1.13 8.97 -13.86
CA ILE A 230 0.64 10.03 -14.76
C ILE A 230 -0.87 10.28 -14.58
N TYR A 231 -1.62 9.23 -14.25
CA TYR A 231 -3.07 9.32 -13.97
C TYR A 231 -3.38 9.75 -12.53
N ARG A 232 -2.38 9.79 -11.66
CA ARG A 232 -2.52 10.12 -10.23
C ARG A 232 -2.11 11.55 -9.90
N TYR A 233 -1.12 12.07 -10.59
CA TYR A 233 -0.51 13.36 -10.26
C TYR A 233 -0.69 14.33 -11.42
N ASP A 234 -1.32 15.46 -11.11
CA ASP A 234 -1.41 16.57 -12.04
C ASP A 234 -0.05 17.25 -12.23
N GLY A 235 0.17 17.85 -13.38
CA GLY A 235 1.34 18.66 -13.68
C GLY A 235 2.58 17.85 -14.10
N ILE A 236 2.43 16.56 -14.37
CA ILE A 236 3.45 15.72 -15.00
C ILE A 236 2.91 15.07 -16.28
N GLU A 237 3.78 14.85 -17.23
CA GLU A 237 3.50 14.09 -18.45
C GLU A 237 4.65 13.15 -18.79
N GLU A 238 4.34 12.09 -19.53
CA GLU A 238 5.32 11.14 -20.01
C GLU A 238 6.30 11.82 -20.97
N ALA A 239 7.59 11.65 -20.73
CA ALA A 239 8.65 12.04 -21.64
C ALA A 239 9.24 10.82 -22.38
N PHE A 240 9.34 9.67 -21.70
CA PHE A 240 9.93 8.47 -22.26
C PHE A 240 9.51 7.22 -21.48
N VAL A 241 9.12 6.15 -22.17
CA VAL A 241 8.90 4.82 -21.59
C VAL A 241 10.22 4.07 -21.57
N CYS A 242 10.66 3.63 -20.40
CA CYS A 242 11.88 2.85 -20.28
C CYS A 242 11.71 1.48 -20.96
N PRO A 243 12.66 0.98 -21.74
CA PRO A 243 12.58 -0.33 -22.36
C PRO A 243 12.43 -1.46 -21.33
N ASP A 244 11.63 -2.47 -21.61
CA ASP A 244 11.37 -3.63 -20.73
C ASP A 244 12.63 -4.38 -20.32
N ASP A 245 13.66 -4.39 -21.19
CA ASP A 245 14.95 -5.02 -20.93
C ASP A 245 15.91 -4.15 -20.10
N SER A 246 15.53 -2.90 -19.81
CA SER A 246 16.32 -1.97 -18.99
C SER A 246 16.16 -2.22 -17.48
N HIS A 247 15.11 -2.91 -17.07
CA HIS A 247 14.80 -3.19 -15.67
C HIS A 247 14.04 -4.52 -15.53
N LYS A 248 13.93 -5.03 -14.29
CA LYS A 248 13.10 -6.21 -14.02
C LYS A 248 11.62 -5.85 -14.20
N PRO A 249 10.77 -6.83 -14.57
CA PRO A 249 9.33 -6.61 -14.68
C PRO A 249 8.75 -5.99 -13.41
N ILE A 250 7.94 -4.95 -13.56
CA ILE A 250 7.27 -4.27 -12.46
C ILE A 250 5.98 -5.01 -12.17
N VAL A 251 5.99 -5.81 -11.12
CA VAL A 251 4.84 -6.62 -10.69
C VAL A 251 4.42 -6.20 -9.30
N TYR A 252 3.12 -6.11 -9.09
CA TYR A 252 2.48 -5.81 -7.81
C TYR A 252 1.89 -7.08 -7.22
N PRO A 253 2.62 -7.80 -6.37
CA PRO A 253 2.05 -8.93 -5.66
C PRO A 253 1.17 -8.47 -4.51
N GLY A 254 0.09 -9.23 -4.26
CA GLY A 254 -0.74 -9.15 -3.07
C GLY A 254 -0.68 -10.44 -2.29
N ALA A 255 -0.80 -10.38 -0.96
CA ALA A 255 -0.89 -11.54 -0.09
C ALA A 255 -1.67 -11.21 1.19
N VAL A 256 -2.29 -12.22 1.78
CA VAL A 256 -2.95 -12.12 3.09
C VAL A 256 -1.89 -12.09 4.18
N SER A 257 -2.10 -11.25 5.21
CA SER A 257 -1.20 -11.22 6.39
C SER A 257 -1.29 -12.52 7.18
N ALA A 258 -0.14 -13.04 7.61
CA ALA A 258 -0.05 -14.23 8.43
C ALA A 258 -0.76 -14.10 9.80
N THR A 259 -1.01 -12.87 10.25
CA THR A 259 -1.66 -12.55 11.53
C THR A 259 -3.09 -12.03 11.36
N SER A 260 -3.66 -12.06 10.14
CA SER A 260 -5.01 -11.57 9.89
C SER A 260 -6.07 -12.41 10.65
N GLU A 261 -6.93 -11.73 11.39
CA GLU A 261 -8.14 -12.33 11.97
C GLU A 261 -9.29 -12.48 10.95
N ASN A 262 -9.14 -11.86 9.76
CA ASN A 262 -10.11 -11.85 8.68
C ASN A 262 -9.55 -12.49 7.39
N ALA A 263 -8.63 -13.45 7.51
CA ALA A 263 -7.83 -13.99 6.40
C ALA A 263 -8.69 -14.47 5.21
N GLU A 264 -9.81 -15.17 5.47
CA GLU A 264 -10.72 -15.63 4.41
C GLU A 264 -11.33 -14.47 3.62
N GLU A 265 -11.72 -13.39 4.29
CA GLU A 265 -12.32 -12.24 3.64
C GLU A 265 -11.28 -11.38 2.92
N ALA A 266 -10.06 -11.28 3.48
CA ALA A 266 -8.93 -10.63 2.82
C ALA A 266 -8.55 -11.33 1.51
N ALA A 267 -8.53 -12.69 1.51
CA ALA A 267 -8.29 -13.47 0.30
C ALA A 267 -9.38 -13.23 -0.76
N LYS A 268 -10.66 -13.21 -0.38
CA LYS A 268 -11.78 -12.89 -1.30
C LYS A 268 -11.65 -11.48 -1.89
N PHE A 269 -11.18 -10.52 -1.09
CA PHE A 269 -10.96 -9.16 -1.60
C PHE A 269 -9.81 -9.13 -2.62
N LEU A 270 -8.70 -9.81 -2.38
CA LEU A 270 -7.60 -9.90 -3.35
C LEU A 270 -8.07 -10.60 -4.64
N GLU A 271 -8.81 -11.71 -4.52
CA GLU A 271 -9.42 -12.39 -5.68
C GLU A 271 -10.40 -11.47 -6.45
N PHE A 272 -11.21 -10.69 -5.72
CA PHE A 272 -12.14 -9.72 -6.33
C PHE A 272 -11.39 -8.66 -7.15
N CYS A 273 -10.26 -8.16 -6.66
CA CYS A 273 -9.42 -7.22 -7.40
C CYS A 273 -9.03 -7.77 -8.79
N LEU A 274 -8.82 -9.08 -8.90
CA LEU A 274 -8.36 -9.74 -10.12
C LEU A 274 -9.50 -10.20 -11.03
N THR A 275 -10.62 -10.66 -10.45
CA THR A 275 -11.66 -11.40 -11.20
C THR A 275 -12.90 -10.57 -11.51
N ASN A 276 -13.18 -9.51 -10.72
CA ASN A 276 -14.35 -8.68 -10.93
C ASN A 276 -14.11 -7.70 -12.09
N LYS A 277 -14.98 -7.75 -13.10
CA LYS A 277 -14.84 -6.95 -14.34
C LYS A 277 -14.90 -5.46 -14.14
N ASP A 278 -15.62 -4.99 -13.13
CA ASP A 278 -15.70 -3.55 -12.86
C ASP A 278 -14.48 -3.09 -12.05
N ALA A 279 -13.93 -3.93 -11.17
CA ALA A 279 -12.63 -3.69 -10.55
C ALA A 279 -11.51 -3.63 -11.60
N GLN A 280 -11.50 -4.54 -12.58
CA GLN A 280 -10.54 -4.51 -13.69
C GLN A 280 -10.60 -3.20 -14.50
N LYS A 281 -11.79 -2.67 -14.75
CA LYS A 281 -11.95 -1.35 -15.41
C LYS A 281 -11.40 -0.19 -14.56
N ILE A 282 -11.54 -0.28 -13.24
CA ILE A 282 -10.95 0.72 -12.33
C ILE A 282 -9.43 0.66 -12.42
N TRP A 283 -8.82 -0.54 -12.37
CA TRP A 283 -7.38 -0.68 -12.53
C TRP A 283 -6.88 -0.11 -13.86
N ALA A 284 -7.51 -0.50 -14.97
CA ALA A 284 -7.14 0.01 -16.30
C ALA A 284 -7.30 1.55 -16.43
N LYS A 285 -8.32 2.15 -15.77
CA LYS A 285 -8.50 3.61 -15.72
C LYS A 285 -7.28 4.32 -15.14
N TYR A 286 -6.54 3.67 -14.25
CA TYR A 286 -5.36 4.21 -13.60
C TYR A 286 -4.04 3.65 -14.14
N GLY A 287 -4.05 3.06 -15.33
CA GLY A 287 -2.84 2.57 -16.02
C GLY A 287 -2.24 1.30 -15.45
N PHE A 288 -3.02 0.50 -14.71
CA PHE A 288 -2.60 -0.84 -14.27
C PHE A 288 -3.14 -1.89 -15.23
N GLU A 289 -2.29 -2.83 -15.60
CA GLU A 289 -2.66 -4.05 -16.32
C GLU A 289 -2.66 -5.23 -15.35
N LEU A 290 -3.53 -6.23 -15.60
CA LEU A 290 -3.51 -7.46 -14.82
C LEU A 290 -2.27 -8.28 -15.20
N SER A 291 -1.65 -8.93 -14.22
CA SER A 291 -0.62 -9.94 -14.47
C SER A 291 -1.26 -11.16 -15.15
N GLU A 292 -0.63 -11.67 -16.22
CA GLU A 292 -1.07 -12.89 -16.92
C GLU A 292 -0.73 -14.17 -16.14
#